data_a864348903d84d1b84cdd3f3d44f9836
#
_entry.id   a864348903d84d1b84cdd3f3d44f9836
#
_cell.length_a   1.000
_cell.length_b   1.000
_cell.length_c   1.000
_cell.angle_alpha   90.00
_cell.angle_beta   90.00
_cell.angle_gamma   90.00
#
_symmetry.space_group_name_H-M   'P 1'
#
loop_
_entity.id
_entity.type
_entity.pdbx_description
1 polymer ?
#
loop_
_entity_poly.entity_id
_entity_poly.type
_entity_poly.pdbx_seq_one_letter_code
_entity_poly.pdbx_strand_id
1 'polypeptide(L)'
;NEINKIKIKNLGEKRENHSRLLKESETLESIIKELNSKKIELGNKINEFKEINFDEIKKELDILLEEEKGLLLTKNSIENNIKNTKEIIIKLDEEIIKKEKTREDMFKVKNLRSFIDDDFSRLVETIERKVMLRVHNDFNELFIKWFKILVDDDNISVSLDEEFSPLIEQNGYNTDYLFLSGGEKTAGALAYRLALNQVINNLIVNIKTKDLLILDEPTDGFSEDQLDRVRLVLDELNIKQIILVSHESKIESFVRNVLRLNKKDGVTEIL
;
A
#
# COMPACT_ATOMS: atom_id res chain seq x y z
N ASN A 1 22.97 -3.20 -6.01
CA ASN A 1 23.51 -4.55 -6.29
C ASN A 1 24.97 -4.56 -6.80
N GLU A 2 25.42 -3.57 -7.57
CA GLU A 2 26.81 -3.50 -8.04
C GLU A 2 27.81 -3.15 -6.92
N ILE A 3 27.46 -2.24 -6.04
CA ILE A 3 28.34 -1.83 -4.93
C ILE A 3 28.64 -3.00 -3.98
N ASN A 4 27.65 -3.86 -3.75
CA ASN A 4 27.85 -5.04 -2.92
C ASN A 4 28.70 -6.11 -3.63
N LYS A 5 28.59 -6.25 -4.95
CA LYS A 5 29.48 -7.13 -5.75
C LYS A 5 30.93 -6.67 -5.70
N ILE A 6 31.17 -5.37 -5.82
CA ILE A 6 32.52 -4.79 -5.75
C ILE A 6 33.12 -4.96 -4.34
N LYS A 7 32.33 -4.78 -3.29
CA LYS A 7 32.80 -4.99 -1.92
C LYS A 7 33.10 -6.44 -1.59
N ILE A 8 32.32 -7.39 -2.07
CA ILE A 8 32.60 -8.83 -1.94
C ILE A 8 33.88 -9.21 -2.68
N LYS A 9 34.11 -8.67 -3.87
CA LYS A 9 35.34 -8.88 -4.63
C LYS A 9 36.55 -8.32 -3.89
N ASN A 10 36.47 -7.10 -3.38
CA ASN A 10 37.55 -6.49 -2.58
C ASN A 10 37.84 -7.27 -1.27
N LEU A 11 36.81 -7.88 -0.66
CA LEU A 11 36.99 -8.73 0.50
C LEU A 11 37.72 -10.04 0.15
N GLY A 12 37.39 -10.62 -1.00
CA GLY A 12 38.09 -11.77 -1.55
C GLY A 12 39.59 -11.50 -1.78
N GLU A 13 39.90 -10.39 -2.45
CA GLU A 13 41.29 -9.98 -2.70
C GLU A 13 42.06 -9.70 -1.38
N LYS A 14 41.41 -9.11 -0.38
CA LYS A 14 42.02 -8.88 0.94
C LYS A 14 42.24 -10.17 1.73
N ARG A 15 41.33 -11.15 1.63
CA ARG A 15 41.51 -12.48 2.23
C ARG A 15 42.66 -13.24 1.57
N GLU A 16 42.78 -13.16 0.27
CA GLU A 16 43.87 -13.76 -0.47
C GLU A 16 45.23 -13.13 -0.09
N ASN A 17 45.28 -11.79 -0.01
CA ASN A 17 46.45 -11.07 0.49
C ASN A 17 46.80 -11.45 1.95
N HIS A 18 45.82 -11.57 2.81
CA HIS A 18 46.04 -12.00 4.19
C HIS A 18 46.64 -13.42 4.24
N SER A 19 46.12 -14.36 3.44
CA SER A 19 46.66 -15.72 3.35
C SER A 19 48.10 -15.73 2.84
N ARG A 20 48.41 -14.87 1.86
CA ARG A 20 49.78 -14.72 1.36
C ARG A 20 50.74 -14.17 2.38
N LEU A 21 50.33 -13.10 3.09
CA LEU A 21 51.14 -12.49 4.18
C LEU A 21 51.35 -13.45 5.36
N LEU A 22 50.37 -14.30 5.67
CA LEU A 22 50.54 -15.35 6.69
C LEU A 22 51.61 -16.35 6.29
N LYS A 23 51.61 -16.83 5.02
CA LYS A 23 52.63 -17.73 4.53
C LYS A 23 54.04 -17.07 4.52
N GLU A 24 54.12 -15.81 4.17
CA GLU A 24 55.38 -15.05 4.26
C GLU A 24 55.83 -14.89 5.71
N SER A 25 54.96 -14.67 6.67
CA SER A 25 55.28 -14.61 8.09
C SER A 25 55.82 -15.96 8.59
N GLU A 26 55.15 -17.07 8.25
CA GLU A 26 55.62 -18.42 8.59
C GLU A 26 56.99 -18.75 8.02
N THR A 27 57.24 -18.36 6.76
CA THR A 27 58.55 -18.55 6.12
C THR A 27 59.64 -17.72 6.80
N LEU A 28 59.35 -16.45 7.17
CA LEU A 28 60.28 -15.58 7.86
C LEU A 28 60.56 -16.08 9.28
N GLU A 29 59.54 -16.60 10.00
CA GLU A 29 59.74 -17.22 11.31
C GLU A 29 60.63 -18.46 11.26
N SER A 30 60.46 -19.27 10.20
CA SER A 30 61.35 -20.42 9.97
C SER A 30 62.80 -19.99 9.71
N ILE A 31 63.00 -18.93 8.94
CA ILE A 31 64.32 -18.35 8.66
C ILE A 31 64.96 -17.76 9.91
N ILE A 32 64.19 -17.02 10.73
CA ILE A 32 64.66 -16.50 12.02
C ILE A 32 65.09 -17.63 12.94
N LYS A 33 64.30 -18.72 13.01
CA LYS A 33 64.59 -19.89 13.82
C LYS A 33 65.88 -20.59 13.31
N GLU A 34 66.03 -20.70 12.02
CA GLU A 34 67.26 -21.26 11.41
C GLU A 34 68.49 -20.38 11.67
N LEU A 35 68.36 -19.04 11.55
CA LEU A 35 69.45 -18.10 11.85
C LEU A 35 69.82 -18.13 13.34
N ASN A 36 68.86 -18.23 14.26
CA ASN A 36 69.14 -18.38 15.67
C ASN A 36 69.82 -19.69 15.98
N SER A 37 69.45 -20.80 15.34
CA SER A 37 70.16 -22.08 15.52
C SER A 37 71.59 -22.01 14.98
N LYS A 38 71.82 -21.35 13.82
CA LYS A 38 73.16 -21.08 13.30
C LYS A 38 73.99 -20.22 14.26
N LYS A 39 73.39 -19.21 14.86
CA LYS A 39 74.03 -18.35 15.85
C LYS A 39 74.50 -19.13 17.06
N ILE A 40 73.65 -20.02 17.60
CA ILE A 40 74.02 -20.89 18.71
C ILE A 40 75.14 -21.87 18.32
N GLU A 41 75.03 -22.48 17.12
CA GLU A 41 76.07 -23.36 16.59
C GLU A 41 77.44 -22.66 16.45
N LEU A 42 77.40 -21.42 15.87
CA LEU A 42 78.62 -20.59 15.76
C LEU A 42 79.19 -20.21 17.15
N GLY A 43 78.33 -19.89 18.14
CA GLY A 43 78.73 -19.62 19.51
C GLY A 43 79.43 -20.84 20.14
N ASN A 44 78.90 -22.05 19.95
CA ASN A 44 79.48 -23.30 20.45
C ASN A 44 80.84 -23.61 19.76
N LYS A 45 80.91 -23.39 18.41
CA LYS A 45 82.17 -23.53 17.67
C LYS A 45 83.23 -22.61 18.16
N ILE A 46 82.91 -21.35 18.51
CA ILE A 46 83.82 -20.38 19.11
C ILE A 46 84.37 -20.87 20.42
N ASN A 47 83.56 -21.57 21.26
CA ASN A 47 83.96 -22.09 22.53
C ASN A 47 84.81 -23.40 22.42
N GLU A 48 84.55 -24.21 21.38
CA GLU A 48 85.26 -25.48 21.13
C GLU A 48 86.66 -25.32 20.53
N PHE A 49 86.78 -24.24 19.67
CA PHE A 49 88.05 -24.01 18.93
C PHE A 49 88.80 -22.80 19.48
N LYS A 50 89.77 -23.05 20.37
CA LYS A 50 90.63 -22.02 20.95
C LYS A 50 91.64 -21.41 19.98
N GLU A 51 91.72 -21.87 18.71
CA GLU A 51 92.68 -21.36 17.68
C GLU A 51 92.01 -20.98 16.40
N ILE A 52 90.76 -20.65 16.39
CA ILE A 52 90.05 -20.21 15.14
C ILE A 52 90.19 -18.70 14.97
N ASN A 53 90.35 -18.30 13.71
CA ASN A 53 90.41 -16.93 13.29
C ASN A 53 89.15 -16.13 13.80
N PHE A 54 89.28 -15.59 14.99
CA PHE A 54 88.23 -14.92 15.73
C PHE A 54 87.62 -13.75 14.93
N ASP A 55 88.40 -13.15 14.06
CA ASP A 55 87.95 -12.03 13.26
C ASP A 55 87.00 -12.47 12.11
N GLU A 56 87.19 -13.68 11.57
CA GLU A 56 86.35 -14.23 10.52
C GLU A 56 85.00 -14.66 11.10
N ILE A 57 84.97 -15.31 12.26
CA ILE A 57 83.74 -15.72 12.96
C ILE A 57 82.99 -14.49 13.45
N LYS A 58 83.70 -13.47 13.91
CA LYS A 58 83.08 -12.21 14.33
C LYS A 58 82.40 -11.50 13.17
N LYS A 59 83.02 -11.45 12.01
CA LYS A 59 82.42 -10.90 10.78
C LYS A 59 81.18 -11.67 10.36
N GLU A 60 81.21 -13.00 10.44
CA GLU A 60 80.06 -13.83 10.09
C GLU A 60 78.90 -13.64 11.08
N LEU A 61 79.23 -13.49 12.39
CA LEU A 61 78.27 -13.20 13.42
C LEU A 61 77.62 -11.79 13.24
N ASP A 62 78.45 -10.79 12.91
CA ASP A 62 77.94 -9.43 12.65
C ASP A 62 77.01 -9.40 11.44
N ILE A 63 77.31 -10.16 10.35
CA ILE A 63 76.43 -10.32 9.21
C ILE A 63 75.10 -10.96 9.62
N LEU A 64 75.16 -12.08 10.39
CA LEU A 64 73.97 -12.76 10.84
C LEU A 64 73.10 -11.89 11.78
N LEU A 65 73.76 -11.07 12.62
CA LEU A 65 73.03 -10.11 13.48
C LEU A 65 72.38 -9.00 12.66
N GLU A 66 72.98 -8.51 11.59
CA GLU A 66 72.34 -7.54 10.68
C GLU A 66 71.19 -8.18 9.90
N GLU A 67 71.32 -9.41 9.44
CA GLU A 67 70.22 -10.15 8.81
C GLU A 67 69.08 -10.38 9.78
N GLU A 68 69.38 -10.86 11.00
CA GLU A 68 68.38 -11.03 12.09
C GLU A 68 67.60 -9.74 12.31
N LYS A 69 68.36 -8.62 12.46
CA LYS A 69 67.73 -7.27 12.67
C LYS A 69 66.86 -6.90 11.47
N GLY A 70 67.33 -7.11 10.23
CA GLY A 70 66.53 -6.86 9.02
C GLY A 70 65.27 -7.70 8.96
N LEU A 71 65.37 -8.99 9.30
CA LEU A 71 64.22 -9.91 9.32
C LEU A 71 63.22 -9.56 10.44
N LEU A 72 63.70 -9.13 11.64
CA LEU A 72 62.88 -8.63 12.73
C LEU A 72 62.09 -7.37 12.34
N LEU A 73 62.71 -6.41 11.64
CA LEU A 73 62.04 -5.22 11.16
C LEU A 73 60.94 -5.59 10.14
N THR A 74 61.27 -6.49 9.20
CA THR A 74 60.32 -6.97 8.20
C THR A 74 59.17 -7.73 8.85
N LYS A 75 59.44 -8.60 9.85
CA LYS A 75 58.43 -9.31 10.63
C LYS A 75 57.48 -8.31 11.30
N ASN A 76 58.01 -7.32 12.01
CA ASN A 76 57.19 -6.31 12.68
C ASN A 76 56.32 -5.52 11.69
N SER A 77 56.85 -5.20 10.51
CA SER A 77 56.07 -4.52 9.44
C SER A 77 54.92 -5.40 8.96
N ILE A 78 55.18 -6.70 8.73
CA ILE A 78 54.17 -7.67 8.30
C ILE A 78 53.11 -7.88 9.39
N GLU A 79 53.53 -8.02 10.66
CA GLU A 79 52.61 -8.17 11.79
C GLU A 79 51.66 -6.93 11.91
N ASN A 80 52.20 -5.72 11.75
CA ASN A 80 51.38 -4.50 11.73
C ASN A 80 50.41 -4.49 10.54
N ASN A 81 50.85 -4.91 9.34
CA ASN A 81 49.99 -5.03 8.18
C ASN A 81 48.88 -6.07 8.40
N ILE A 82 49.23 -7.21 8.99
CA ILE A 82 48.24 -8.24 9.38
C ILE A 82 47.22 -7.70 10.35
N LYS A 83 47.66 -6.96 11.39
CA LYS A 83 46.78 -6.35 12.37
C LYS A 83 45.81 -5.36 11.71
N ASN A 84 46.35 -4.44 10.91
CA ASN A 84 45.55 -3.46 10.19
C ASN A 84 44.54 -4.11 9.25
N THR A 85 44.99 -5.17 8.52
CA THR A 85 44.11 -5.90 7.62
C THR A 85 43.00 -6.65 8.36
N LYS A 86 43.30 -7.24 9.53
CA LYS A 86 42.29 -7.86 10.40
C LYS A 86 41.24 -6.84 10.86
N GLU A 87 41.68 -5.65 11.27
CA GLU A 87 40.73 -4.58 11.69
C GLU A 87 39.82 -4.16 10.52
N ILE A 88 40.37 -4.07 9.31
CA ILE A 88 39.58 -3.75 8.12
C ILE A 88 38.57 -4.87 7.81
N ILE A 89 39.01 -6.15 7.93
CA ILE A 89 38.11 -7.31 7.70
C ILE A 89 36.96 -7.27 8.68
N ILE A 90 37.21 -7.04 9.99
CA ILE A 90 36.17 -6.96 11.00
C ILE A 90 35.15 -5.85 10.65
N LYS A 91 35.62 -4.67 10.27
CA LYS A 91 34.74 -3.57 9.87
C LYS A 91 33.89 -3.91 8.63
N LEU A 92 34.51 -4.60 7.65
CA LEU A 92 33.80 -5.00 6.45
C LEU A 92 32.76 -6.10 6.72
N ASP A 93 33.07 -7.03 7.62
CA ASP A 93 32.13 -8.06 8.06
C ASP A 93 30.92 -7.44 8.79
N GLU A 94 31.15 -6.47 9.67
CA GLU A 94 30.08 -5.71 10.31
C GLU A 94 29.20 -4.95 9.28
N GLU A 95 29.82 -4.34 8.26
CA GLU A 95 29.08 -3.69 7.18
C GLU A 95 28.27 -4.67 6.34
N ILE A 96 28.81 -5.86 6.08
CA ILE A 96 28.11 -6.92 5.36
C ILE A 96 26.88 -7.35 6.14
N ILE A 97 27.03 -7.63 7.44
CA ILE A 97 25.90 -8.03 8.31
C ILE A 97 24.81 -6.95 8.29
N LYS A 98 25.19 -5.68 8.42
CA LYS A 98 24.22 -4.57 8.35
C LYS A 98 23.49 -4.52 7.00
N LYS A 99 24.22 -4.73 5.91
CA LYS A 99 23.64 -4.72 4.57
C LYS A 99 22.76 -5.93 4.28
N GLU A 100 23.13 -7.09 4.80
CA GLU A 100 22.29 -8.29 4.71
C GLU A 100 20.96 -8.08 5.44
N LYS A 101 21.00 -7.53 6.66
CA LYS A 101 19.80 -7.17 7.41
C LYS A 101 18.94 -6.16 6.64
N THR A 102 19.56 -5.11 6.10
CA THR A 102 18.84 -4.11 5.29
C THR A 102 18.23 -4.74 4.05
N ARG A 103 18.92 -5.69 3.41
CA ARG A 103 18.41 -6.43 2.26
C ARG A 103 17.20 -7.30 2.63
N GLU A 104 17.23 -7.96 3.78
CA GLU A 104 16.09 -8.72 4.28
C GLU A 104 14.89 -7.82 4.53
N ASP A 105 15.11 -6.67 5.17
CA ASP A 105 14.03 -5.70 5.43
C ASP A 105 13.49 -5.10 4.13
N MET A 106 14.35 -4.78 3.17
CA MET A 106 13.91 -4.38 1.81
C MET A 106 13.09 -5.47 1.13
N PHE A 107 13.47 -6.74 1.29
CA PHE A 107 12.71 -7.86 0.72
C PHE A 107 11.32 -7.99 1.35
N LYS A 108 11.23 -7.83 2.68
CA LYS A 108 9.94 -7.80 3.40
C LYS A 108 9.05 -6.66 2.92
N VAL A 109 9.61 -5.45 2.81
CA VAL A 109 8.87 -4.28 2.30
C VAL A 109 8.43 -4.47 0.85
N LYS A 110 9.30 -5.03 0.01
CA LYS A 110 8.97 -5.34 -1.39
C LYS A 110 7.82 -6.35 -1.49
N ASN A 111 7.85 -7.40 -0.67
CA ASN A 111 6.78 -8.40 -0.64
C ASN A 111 5.46 -7.80 -0.13
N LEU A 112 5.53 -6.95 0.91
CA LEU A 112 4.35 -6.24 1.41
C LEU A 112 3.78 -5.30 0.35
N ARG A 113 4.64 -4.58 -0.36
CA ARG A 113 4.22 -3.73 -1.47
C ARG A 113 3.55 -4.53 -2.58
N SER A 114 4.15 -5.64 -3.00
CA SER A 114 3.56 -6.51 -4.02
C SER A 114 2.22 -7.07 -3.58
N PHE A 115 2.09 -7.47 -2.30
CA PHE A 115 0.82 -7.90 -1.74
C PHE A 115 -0.24 -6.79 -1.78
N ILE A 116 0.14 -5.54 -1.43
CA ILE A 116 -0.79 -4.40 -1.46
C ILE A 116 -1.17 -4.05 -2.90
N ASP A 117 -0.18 -3.90 -3.78
CA ASP A 117 -0.38 -3.46 -5.16
C ASP A 117 -1.11 -4.52 -6.01
N ASP A 118 -0.76 -5.79 -5.84
CA ASP A 118 -1.25 -6.87 -6.70
C ASP A 118 -2.45 -7.61 -6.08
N ASP A 119 -2.35 -8.06 -4.85
CA ASP A 119 -3.35 -8.95 -4.25
C ASP A 119 -4.47 -8.17 -3.56
N PHE A 120 -4.09 -7.20 -2.72
CA PHE A 120 -5.05 -6.41 -1.94
C PHE A 120 -5.85 -5.48 -2.86
N SER A 121 -5.21 -4.80 -3.81
CA SER A 121 -5.91 -3.92 -4.75
C SER A 121 -6.88 -4.70 -5.62
N ARG A 122 -6.48 -5.87 -6.14
CA ARG A 122 -7.39 -6.76 -6.90
C ARG A 122 -8.56 -7.27 -6.05
N LEU A 123 -8.32 -7.56 -4.77
CA LEU A 123 -9.38 -7.94 -3.85
C LEU A 123 -10.38 -6.80 -3.66
N VAL A 124 -9.88 -5.58 -3.42
CA VAL A 124 -10.72 -4.38 -3.26
C VAL A 124 -11.53 -4.12 -4.52
N GLU A 125 -10.91 -4.13 -5.70
CA GLU A 125 -11.61 -3.97 -6.98
C GLU A 125 -12.68 -5.06 -7.20
N THR A 126 -12.40 -6.29 -6.81
CA THR A 126 -13.36 -7.38 -6.91
C THR A 126 -14.55 -7.20 -5.98
N ILE A 127 -14.29 -6.74 -4.74
CA ILE A 127 -15.34 -6.42 -3.76
C ILE A 127 -16.16 -5.23 -4.27
N GLU A 128 -15.50 -4.16 -4.69
CA GLU A 128 -16.15 -2.97 -5.24
C GLU A 128 -17.09 -3.34 -6.40
N ARG A 129 -16.59 -4.09 -7.39
CA ARG A 129 -17.41 -4.54 -8.51
C ARG A 129 -18.62 -5.36 -8.06
N LYS A 130 -18.45 -6.28 -7.12
CA LYS A 130 -19.56 -7.09 -6.59
C LYS A 130 -20.56 -6.23 -5.82
N VAL A 131 -20.09 -5.28 -5.02
CA VAL A 131 -20.96 -4.36 -4.29
C VAL A 131 -21.71 -3.48 -5.28
N MET A 132 -21.02 -2.90 -6.28
CA MET A 132 -21.66 -2.05 -7.30
C MET A 132 -22.70 -2.80 -8.11
N LEU A 133 -22.43 -4.05 -8.51
CA LEU A 133 -23.43 -4.90 -9.19
C LEU A 133 -24.68 -5.12 -8.32
N ARG A 134 -24.47 -5.41 -7.03
CA ARG A 134 -25.59 -5.58 -6.11
C ARG A 134 -26.39 -4.29 -5.95
N VAL A 135 -25.68 -3.18 -5.73
CA VAL A 135 -26.29 -1.85 -5.64
C VAL A 135 -27.10 -1.52 -6.88
N HIS A 136 -26.51 -1.79 -8.06
CA HIS A 136 -27.20 -1.57 -9.33
C HIS A 136 -28.48 -2.41 -9.45
N ASN A 137 -28.42 -3.70 -9.13
CA ASN A 137 -29.58 -4.57 -9.19
C ASN A 137 -30.67 -4.12 -8.20
N ASP A 138 -30.31 -3.89 -6.93
CA ASP A 138 -31.25 -3.45 -5.89
C ASP A 138 -31.90 -2.10 -6.31
N PHE A 139 -31.10 -1.20 -6.87
CA PHE A 139 -31.59 0.11 -7.32
C PHE A 139 -32.51 -0.01 -8.54
N ASN A 140 -32.12 -0.81 -9.51
CA ASN A 140 -32.95 -1.04 -10.71
C ASN A 140 -34.29 -1.67 -10.35
N GLU A 141 -34.31 -2.68 -9.49
CA GLU A 141 -35.55 -3.31 -9.02
C GLU A 141 -36.48 -2.31 -8.32
N LEU A 142 -35.91 -1.48 -7.44
CA LEU A 142 -36.70 -0.46 -6.72
C LEU A 142 -37.17 0.66 -7.66
N PHE A 143 -36.34 1.06 -8.61
CA PHE A 143 -36.71 2.09 -9.58
C PHE A 143 -37.87 1.62 -10.48
N ILE A 144 -37.80 0.41 -11.00
CA ILE A 144 -38.88 -0.22 -11.76
C ILE A 144 -40.14 -0.32 -10.92
N LYS A 145 -40.02 -0.80 -9.67
CA LYS A 145 -41.15 -0.94 -8.73
C LYS A 145 -41.87 0.40 -8.50
N TRP A 146 -41.14 1.42 -8.10
CA TRP A 146 -41.73 2.71 -7.79
C TRP A 146 -42.31 3.41 -9.02
N PHE A 147 -41.62 3.30 -10.16
CA PHE A 147 -42.12 3.85 -11.41
C PHE A 147 -43.42 3.19 -11.82
N LYS A 148 -43.50 1.85 -11.77
CA LYS A 148 -44.71 1.12 -12.13
C LYS A 148 -45.91 1.50 -11.27
N ILE A 149 -45.73 1.72 -9.99
CA ILE A 149 -46.79 2.18 -9.07
C ILE A 149 -47.25 3.60 -9.48
N LEU A 150 -46.32 4.50 -9.78
CA LEU A 150 -46.61 5.92 -10.05
C LEU A 150 -47.25 6.14 -11.41
N VAL A 151 -46.84 5.41 -12.44
CA VAL A 151 -47.30 5.64 -13.84
C VAL A 151 -48.48 4.71 -14.19
N ASP A 152 -48.48 3.45 -13.75
CA ASP A 152 -49.52 2.46 -14.03
C ASP A 152 -49.88 2.33 -15.53
N ASP A 153 -48.87 2.37 -16.36
CA ASP A 153 -48.99 2.16 -17.82
C ASP A 153 -48.02 1.01 -18.20
N ASP A 154 -48.56 -0.11 -18.64
CA ASP A 154 -47.78 -1.26 -19.03
C ASP A 154 -47.00 -1.05 -20.35
N ASN A 155 -47.27 0.03 -21.09
CA ASN A 155 -46.56 0.38 -22.34
C ASN A 155 -45.26 1.11 -22.09
N ILE A 156 -45.05 1.61 -20.87
CA ILE A 156 -43.83 2.33 -20.48
C ILE A 156 -43.10 1.52 -19.40
N SER A 157 -41.85 1.22 -19.65
CA SER A 157 -40.94 0.60 -18.67
C SER A 157 -39.70 1.44 -18.48
N VAL A 158 -39.10 1.28 -17.32
CA VAL A 158 -37.84 1.96 -16.97
C VAL A 158 -36.83 0.93 -16.49
N SER A 159 -35.57 1.24 -16.72
CA SER A 159 -34.43 0.48 -16.19
C SER A 159 -33.25 1.42 -15.97
N LEU A 160 -32.15 0.88 -15.48
CA LEU A 160 -30.89 1.61 -15.35
C LEU A 160 -29.84 1.01 -16.28
N ASP A 161 -29.04 1.85 -16.89
CA ASP A 161 -27.81 1.41 -17.57
C ASP A 161 -26.68 1.13 -16.57
N GLU A 162 -25.51 0.70 -17.07
CA GLU A 162 -24.35 0.39 -16.26
C GLU A 162 -23.81 1.61 -15.47
N GLU A 163 -24.14 2.82 -15.92
CA GLU A 163 -23.75 4.09 -15.30
C GLU A 163 -24.82 4.66 -14.36
N PHE A 164 -25.84 3.86 -14.03
CA PHE A 164 -27.02 4.25 -13.24
C PHE A 164 -27.90 5.33 -13.87
N SER A 165 -27.77 5.55 -15.19
CA SER A 165 -28.64 6.49 -15.89
C SER A 165 -29.97 5.82 -16.22
N PRO A 166 -31.11 6.54 -16.10
CA PRO A 166 -32.41 6.00 -16.43
C PRO A 166 -32.54 5.73 -17.92
N LEU A 167 -32.91 4.49 -18.24
CA LEU A 167 -33.36 4.11 -19.58
C LEU A 167 -34.88 3.98 -19.57
N ILE A 168 -35.53 4.50 -20.60
CA ILE A 168 -36.97 4.48 -20.75
C ILE A 168 -37.30 3.73 -22.02
N GLU A 169 -38.20 2.79 -21.92
CA GLU A 169 -38.72 2.05 -23.08
C GLU A 169 -40.21 2.27 -23.17
N GLN A 170 -40.69 2.66 -24.35
CA GLN A 170 -42.09 2.85 -24.63
C GLN A 170 -42.49 2.03 -25.87
N ASN A 171 -43.49 1.17 -25.71
CA ASN A 171 -43.95 0.23 -26.77
C ASN A 171 -42.79 -0.62 -27.36
N GLY A 172 -41.79 -1.01 -26.58
CA GLY A 172 -40.63 -1.80 -27.01
C GLY A 172 -39.51 -0.99 -27.68
N TYR A 173 -39.56 0.34 -27.65
CA TYR A 173 -38.55 1.23 -28.21
C TYR A 173 -37.96 2.13 -27.15
N ASN A 174 -36.62 2.27 -27.14
CA ASN A 174 -35.96 3.23 -26.28
C ASN A 174 -36.39 4.65 -26.62
N THR A 175 -36.85 5.37 -25.61
CA THR A 175 -37.40 6.73 -25.74
C THR A 175 -36.59 7.67 -24.85
N ASP A 176 -36.29 8.87 -25.37
CA ASP A 176 -35.65 9.90 -24.56
C ASP A 176 -36.65 10.47 -23.53
N TYR A 177 -36.13 10.76 -22.33
CA TYR A 177 -36.87 11.39 -21.24
C TYR A 177 -37.63 12.65 -21.69
N LEU A 178 -37.09 13.36 -22.65
CA LEU A 178 -37.71 14.57 -23.20
C LEU A 178 -39.10 14.34 -23.87
N PHE A 179 -39.35 13.13 -24.33
CA PHE A 179 -40.61 12.79 -25.00
C PHE A 179 -41.72 12.31 -24.07
N LEU A 180 -41.41 12.12 -22.79
CA LEU A 180 -42.40 11.76 -21.77
C LEU A 180 -43.36 12.96 -21.51
N SER A 181 -44.56 12.65 -21.08
CA SER A 181 -45.49 13.64 -20.53
C SER A 181 -44.98 14.27 -19.23
N GLY A 182 -45.50 15.41 -18.83
CA GLY A 182 -45.11 16.08 -17.59
C GLY A 182 -45.21 15.17 -16.37
N GLY A 183 -46.34 14.48 -16.20
CA GLY A 183 -46.58 13.56 -15.11
C GLY A 183 -45.65 12.34 -15.11
N GLU A 184 -45.36 11.76 -16.29
CA GLU A 184 -44.42 10.64 -16.44
C GLU A 184 -43.00 11.06 -16.09
N LYS A 185 -42.57 12.28 -16.49
CA LYS A 185 -41.27 12.85 -16.12
C LYS A 185 -41.12 12.99 -14.60
N THR A 186 -42.12 13.59 -13.98
CA THR A 186 -42.13 13.78 -12.53
C THR A 186 -42.17 12.43 -11.80
N ALA A 187 -42.96 11.47 -12.29
CA ALA A 187 -43.01 10.12 -11.75
C ALA A 187 -41.68 9.40 -11.87
N GLY A 188 -41.00 9.49 -13.02
CA GLY A 188 -39.67 8.93 -13.22
C GLY A 188 -38.64 9.53 -12.28
N ALA A 189 -38.64 10.85 -12.17
CA ALA A 189 -37.72 11.55 -11.26
C ALA A 189 -37.97 11.19 -9.78
N LEU A 190 -39.24 11.10 -9.36
CA LEU A 190 -39.63 10.72 -8.00
C LEU A 190 -39.24 9.25 -7.73
N ALA A 191 -39.60 8.33 -8.63
CA ALA A 191 -39.28 6.91 -8.51
C ALA A 191 -37.76 6.71 -8.36
N TYR A 192 -36.96 7.37 -9.18
CA TYR A 192 -35.50 7.30 -9.13
C TYR A 192 -34.95 7.78 -7.80
N ARG A 193 -35.40 8.95 -7.30
CA ARG A 193 -34.97 9.51 -6.01
C ARG A 193 -35.34 8.62 -4.83
N LEU A 194 -36.55 8.05 -4.83
CA LEU A 194 -37.02 7.16 -3.77
C LEU A 194 -36.22 5.84 -3.76
N ALA A 195 -36.00 5.26 -4.93
CA ALA A 195 -35.22 4.05 -5.07
C ALA A 195 -33.79 4.26 -4.61
N LEU A 196 -33.14 5.35 -5.06
CA LEU A 196 -31.79 5.71 -4.66
C LEU A 196 -31.68 5.92 -3.13
N ASN A 197 -32.62 6.66 -2.54
CA ASN A 197 -32.66 6.88 -1.09
C ASN A 197 -32.77 5.56 -0.33
N GLN A 198 -33.64 4.66 -0.77
CA GLN A 198 -33.84 3.37 -0.13
C GLN A 198 -32.60 2.48 -0.24
N VAL A 199 -31.93 2.43 -1.37
CA VAL A 199 -30.69 1.66 -1.56
C VAL A 199 -29.59 2.23 -0.66
N ILE A 200 -29.39 3.54 -0.63
CA ILE A 200 -28.39 4.18 0.25
C ILE A 200 -28.67 3.86 1.72
N ASN A 201 -29.93 3.95 2.13
CA ASN A 201 -30.33 3.66 3.52
C ASN A 201 -30.13 2.17 3.89
N ASN A 202 -30.26 1.27 2.93
CA ASN A 202 -30.00 -0.16 3.12
C ASN A 202 -28.50 -0.50 3.17
N LEU A 203 -27.69 0.21 2.39
CA LEU A 203 -26.23 -0.01 2.34
C LEU A 203 -25.52 0.55 3.58
N ILE A 204 -25.92 1.71 4.05
CA ILE A 204 -25.22 2.42 5.14
C ILE A 204 -26.02 2.30 6.41
N VAL A 205 -25.71 1.28 7.20
CA VAL A 205 -26.43 0.93 8.46
C VAL A 205 -26.46 2.07 9.47
N ASN A 206 -25.48 2.98 9.45
CA ASN A 206 -25.31 4.02 10.47
C ASN A 206 -25.75 5.43 10.05
N ILE A 207 -26.54 5.57 8.99
CA ILE A 207 -27.09 6.89 8.63
C ILE A 207 -28.13 7.30 9.67
N LYS A 208 -27.89 8.41 10.36
CA LYS A 208 -28.82 8.97 11.37
C LYS A 208 -30.12 9.48 10.78
N THR A 209 -30.11 9.84 9.50
CA THR A 209 -31.28 10.43 8.77
C THR A 209 -32.06 9.40 7.96
N LYS A 210 -31.75 8.10 8.07
CA LYS A 210 -32.42 7.04 7.30
C LYS A 210 -33.95 7.00 7.47
N ASP A 211 -34.44 7.49 8.60
CA ASP A 211 -35.85 7.49 8.97
C ASP A 211 -36.56 8.83 8.65
N LEU A 212 -35.85 9.74 7.94
CA LEU A 212 -36.38 11.05 7.56
C LEU A 212 -36.29 11.19 6.01
N LEU A 213 -37.41 11.53 5.40
CA LEU A 213 -37.52 11.87 3.97
C LEU A 213 -38.10 13.27 3.86
N ILE A 214 -37.42 14.13 3.11
CA ILE A 214 -37.89 15.49 2.81
C ILE A 214 -38.06 15.58 1.29
N LEU A 215 -39.26 15.90 0.84
CA LEU A 215 -39.62 16.06 -0.56
C LEU A 215 -40.15 17.45 -0.77
N ASP A 216 -39.57 18.17 -1.74
CA ASP A 216 -39.97 19.49 -2.14
C ASP A 216 -40.63 19.41 -3.52
N GLU A 217 -41.90 19.81 -3.62
CA GLU A 217 -42.76 19.72 -4.79
C GLU A 217 -42.66 18.40 -5.56
N PRO A 218 -42.75 17.22 -4.89
CA PRO A 218 -42.54 15.94 -5.54
C PRO A 218 -43.63 15.52 -6.52
N THR A 219 -44.72 16.26 -6.56
CA THR A 219 -45.96 15.93 -7.26
C THR A 219 -46.33 16.96 -8.32
N ASP A 220 -45.43 17.92 -8.63
CA ASP A 220 -45.71 18.93 -9.64
C ASP A 220 -46.00 18.31 -11.01
N GLY A 221 -47.11 18.70 -11.61
CA GLY A 221 -47.60 18.15 -12.88
C GLY A 221 -48.27 16.78 -12.81
N PHE A 222 -48.57 16.24 -11.63
CA PHE A 222 -49.31 15.01 -11.48
C PHE A 222 -50.83 15.20 -11.66
N SER A 223 -51.45 14.20 -12.26
CA SER A 223 -52.91 14.08 -12.26
C SER A 223 -53.42 13.67 -10.88
N GLU A 224 -54.74 13.83 -10.66
CA GLU A 224 -55.35 13.39 -9.38
C GLU A 224 -55.16 11.92 -9.10
N ASP A 225 -55.20 11.05 -10.11
CA ASP A 225 -54.98 9.62 -9.99
C ASP A 225 -53.52 9.31 -9.64
N GLN A 226 -52.56 10.05 -10.16
CA GLN A 226 -51.16 9.92 -9.83
C GLN A 226 -50.86 10.37 -8.37
N LEU A 227 -51.55 11.39 -7.87
CA LEU A 227 -51.45 11.83 -6.48
C LEU A 227 -51.85 10.70 -5.51
N ASP A 228 -52.95 9.96 -5.80
CA ASP A 228 -53.35 8.81 -5.00
C ASP A 228 -52.31 7.70 -4.98
N ARG A 229 -51.60 7.51 -6.09
CA ARG A 229 -50.51 6.53 -6.19
C ARG A 229 -49.27 6.97 -5.41
N VAL A 230 -48.97 8.29 -5.35
CA VAL A 230 -47.90 8.78 -4.47
C VAL A 230 -48.12 8.38 -3.02
N ARG A 231 -49.40 8.49 -2.55
CA ARG A 231 -49.74 8.03 -1.21
C ARG A 231 -49.37 6.56 -1.00
N LEU A 232 -49.73 5.68 -1.93
CA LEU A 232 -49.40 4.25 -1.85
C LEU A 232 -47.89 4.01 -1.75
N VAL A 233 -47.10 4.74 -2.54
CA VAL A 233 -45.63 4.64 -2.52
C VAL A 233 -45.08 5.12 -1.19
N LEU A 234 -45.58 6.26 -0.66
CA LEU A 234 -45.11 6.82 0.62
C LEU A 234 -45.45 5.90 1.80
N ASP A 235 -46.65 5.29 1.80
CA ASP A 235 -47.06 4.29 2.81
C ASP A 235 -46.18 3.03 2.75
N GLU A 236 -45.79 2.58 1.54
CA GLU A 236 -44.98 1.39 1.37
C GLU A 236 -43.49 1.61 1.75
N LEU A 237 -42.99 2.85 1.66
CA LEU A 237 -41.62 3.19 2.06
C LEU A 237 -41.33 2.96 3.55
N ASN A 238 -42.38 2.91 4.40
CA ASN A 238 -42.29 2.67 5.84
C ASN A 238 -41.23 3.55 6.56
N ILE A 239 -41.14 4.81 6.18
CA ILE A 239 -40.24 5.82 6.76
C ILE A 239 -40.93 6.46 7.95
N LYS A 240 -40.21 6.63 9.07
CA LYS A 240 -40.81 7.16 10.33
C LYS A 240 -41.32 8.59 10.22
N GLN A 241 -40.59 9.42 9.47
CA GLN A 241 -40.93 10.83 9.27
C GLN A 241 -40.76 11.25 7.84
N ILE A 242 -41.85 11.76 7.25
CA ILE A 242 -41.86 12.33 5.91
C ILE A 242 -42.32 13.77 6.02
N ILE A 243 -41.55 14.66 5.41
CA ILE A 243 -41.87 16.08 5.25
C ILE A 243 -42.12 16.32 3.78
N LEU A 244 -43.33 16.74 3.43
CA LEU A 244 -43.74 17.10 2.09
C LEU A 244 -43.96 18.59 2.03
N VAL A 245 -43.31 19.27 1.10
CA VAL A 245 -43.62 20.65 0.75
C VAL A 245 -44.37 20.60 -0.57
N SER A 246 -45.58 21.13 -0.62
CA SER A 246 -46.39 21.12 -1.83
C SER A 246 -47.47 22.20 -1.76
N HIS A 247 -47.90 22.64 -2.94
CA HIS A 247 -49.04 23.52 -3.11
C HIS A 247 -50.34 22.78 -3.50
N GLU A 248 -50.26 21.45 -3.62
CA GLU A 248 -51.42 20.61 -3.97
C GLU A 248 -52.30 20.32 -2.74
N SER A 249 -53.53 20.84 -2.75
CA SER A 249 -54.48 20.68 -1.64
C SER A 249 -54.89 19.23 -1.41
N LYS A 250 -54.84 18.36 -2.43
CA LYS A 250 -55.16 16.93 -2.31
C LYS A 250 -54.19 16.18 -1.40
N ILE A 251 -52.92 16.60 -1.34
CA ILE A 251 -51.90 16.02 -0.46
C ILE A 251 -52.26 16.13 0.99
N GLU A 252 -52.98 17.18 1.39
CA GLU A 252 -53.46 17.34 2.78
C GLU A 252 -54.29 16.13 3.27
N SER A 253 -54.99 15.46 2.34
CA SER A 253 -55.88 14.36 2.66
C SER A 253 -55.18 13.09 3.11
N PHE A 254 -53.88 12.94 2.82
CA PHE A 254 -53.11 11.74 3.17
C PHE A 254 -51.89 11.98 4.06
N VAL A 255 -51.78 13.20 4.60
CA VAL A 255 -50.77 13.53 5.62
C VAL A 255 -51.46 13.69 6.98
N ARG A 256 -50.73 13.38 8.08
CA ARG A 256 -51.28 13.44 9.42
C ARG A 256 -51.29 14.85 9.98
N ASN A 257 -50.29 15.65 9.65
CA ASN A 257 -50.09 17.01 10.13
C ASN A 257 -49.89 17.96 8.97
N VAL A 258 -50.63 19.04 8.91
CA VAL A 258 -50.51 20.07 7.91
C VAL A 258 -50.04 21.35 8.53
N LEU A 259 -49.00 21.96 7.97
CA LEU A 259 -48.52 23.27 8.34
C LEU A 259 -48.74 24.19 7.12
N ARG A 260 -49.71 25.09 7.22
CA ARG A 260 -49.97 26.03 6.14
C ARG A 260 -49.16 27.30 6.33
N LEU A 261 -48.42 27.67 5.28
CA LEU A 261 -47.61 28.88 5.25
C LEU A 261 -48.22 29.88 4.30
N ASN A 262 -48.36 31.10 4.76
CA ASN A 262 -48.83 32.20 3.90
C ASN A 262 -47.82 33.34 3.90
N LYS A 263 -47.56 33.90 2.76
CA LYS A 263 -46.65 35.05 2.60
C LYS A 263 -47.47 36.32 2.41
N LYS A 264 -47.45 37.21 3.40
CA LYS A 264 -48.07 38.49 3.31
C LYS A 264 -47.07 39.61 3.53
N ASP A 265 -47.06 40.60 2.65
CA ASP A 265 -46.15 41.77 2.70
C ASP A 265 -44.65 41.42 2.90
N GLY A 266 -44.19 40.29 2.29
CA GLY A 266 -42.82 39.85 2.40
C GLY A 266 -42.47 39.02 3.66
N VAL A 267 -43.42 38.87 4.57
CA VAL A 267 -43.28 38.06 5.81
C VAL A 267 -44.06 36.77 5.64
N THR A 268 -43.46 35.66 6.06
CA THR A 268 -44.13 34.35 6.09
C THR A 268 -44.77 34.11 7.42
N GLU A 269 -46.08 33.87 7.41
CA GLU A 269 -46.89 33.57 8.61
C GLU A 269 -47.39 32.14 8.54
N ILE A 270 -47.50 31.48 9.72
CA ILE A 270 -48.12 30.17 9.89
C ILE A 270 -49.61 30.41 10.12
N LEU A 271 -50.43 29.72 9.32
CA LEU A 271 -51.90 29.75 9.45
C LEU A 271 -52.38 28.61 10.35
#